data_9cdc088b71efe1b6fc98d09565a6d18c
#
_entry.id   9cdc088b71efe1b6fc98d09565a6d18c
#
_cell.length_a   1.000
_cell.length_b   1.000
_cell.length_c   1.000
_cell.angle_alpha   90.00
_cell.angle_beta   90.00
_cell.angle_gamma   90.00
#
_symmetry.space_group_name_H-M   'P 1'
#
loop_
_entity.id
_entity.type
_entity.pdbx_description
1 polymer ?
#
loop_
_entity_poly.entity_id
_entity_poly.type
_entity_poly.pdbx_seq_one_letter_code
_entity_poly.pdbx_strand_id
1 'polypeptide(L)'
;MRAYFENAENAARLTAEANGWVGTPWVHCASEAGPSRAVKGVRGDCVHSIVKILETVGAIPVQQLPAHNAHPGVADEMSMDVTLAKLLNAQVSAGALARIDPVAEPLMIGDLITFRWASRSHHIGLFKGGTNRMFWHAGGSGIGREFVVSSLAEGHYRRGLCSAYRILDRGGDA
;
A
#
# COMPACT_ATOMS: atom_id res chain seq x y z
N MET A 1 2.48 3.75 21.32
CA MET A 1 1.37 4.07 20.41
C MET A 1 0.83 2.76 19.86
N ARG A 2 -0.48 2.57 19.81
CA ARG A 2 -1.12 1.32 19.40
C ARG A 2 -1.20 1.26 17.86
N ALA A 3 -1.17 0.05 17.29
CA ALA A 3 -1.43 -0.11 15.86
C ALA A 3 -2.93 0.10 15.56
N TYR A 4 -3.26 0.82 14.49
CA TYR A 4 -4.64 1.12 14.11
C TYR A 4 -5.48 -0.15 13.85
N PHE A 5 -4.88 -1.15 13.20
CA PHE A 5 -5.53 -2.42 12.88
C PHE A 5 -5.37 -3.50 13.96
N GLU A 6 -4.82 -3.17 15.13
CA GLU A 6 -4.95 -3.99 16.33
C GLU A 6 -6.40 -4.05 16.85
N ASN A 7 -7.19 -3.05 16.51
CA ASN A 7 -8.63 -3.07 16.70
C ASN A 7 -9.27 -4.04 15.70
N ALA A 8 -10.00 -5.03 16.22
CA ALA A 8 -10.60 -6.10 15.42
C ALA A 8 -11.64 -5.56 14.41
N GLU A 9 -12.39 -4.51 14.76
CA GLU A 9 -13.37 -3.88 13.89
C GLU A 9 -12.66 -3.18 12.71
N ASN A 10 -11.59 -2.43 12.98
CA ASN A 10 -10.78 -1.80 11.94
C ASN A 10 -10.16 -2.84 11.00
N ALA A 11 -9.65 -3.95 11.55
CA ALA A 11 -9.11 -5.05 10.76
C ALA A 11 -10.17 -5.72 9.89
N ALA A 12 -11.39 -5.91 10.41
CA ALA A 12 -12.50 -6.45 9.64
C ALA A 12 -12.95 -5.50 8.51
N ARG A 13 -13.03 -4.19 8.78
CA ARG A 13 -13.33 -3.17 7.77
C ARG A 13 -12.28 -3.14 6.67
N LEU A 14 -10.99 -3.19 7.03
CA LEU A 14 -9.90 -3.28 6.05
C LEU A 14 -10.05 -4.52 5.17
N THR A 15 -10.30 -5.66 5.79
CA THR A 15 -10.44 -6.94 5.08
C THR A 15 -11.59 -6.89 4.08
N ALA A 16 -12.75 -6.39 4.49
CA ALA A 16 -13.92 -6.25 3.64
C ALA A 16 -13.65 -5.32 2.47
N GLU A 17 -13.08 -4.14 2.75
CA GLU A 17 -12.78 -3.14 1.73
C GLU A 17 -11.73 -3.66 0.73
N ALA A 18 -10.60 -4.17 1.21
CA ALA A 18 -9.52 -4.66 0.34
C ALA A 18 -9.95 -5.87 -0.51
N ASN A 19 -10.76 -6.79 0.05
CA ASN A 19 -11.32 -7.90 -0.75
C ASN A 19 -12.25 -7.39 -1.85
N GLY A 20 -12.99 -6.30 -1.63
CA GLY A 20 -13.83 -5.68 -2.64
C GLY A 20 -13.06 -5.06 -3.82
N TRP A 21 -11.76 -4.85 -3.67
CA TRP A 21 -10.88 -4.37 -4.75
C TRP A 21 -10.34 -5.50 -5.64
N VAL A 22 -10.37 -6.74 -5.19
CA VAL A 22 -9.85 -7.89 -5.96
C VAL A 22 -10.56 -7.95 -7.32
N GLY A 23 -9.78 -8.09 -8.39
CA GLY A 23 -10.26 -8.03 -9.77
C GLY A 23 -10.33 -6.61 -10.37
N THR A 24 -10.02 -5.55 -9.60
CA THR A 24 -9.93 -4.19 -10.16
C THR A 24 -8.76 -4.11 -11.14
N PRO A 25 -9.00 -3.70 -12.40
CA PRO A 25 -7.95 -3.64 -13.42
C PRO A 25 -6.80 -2.72 -13.01
N TRP A 26 -5.57 -3.15 -13.26
CA TRP A 26 -4.40 -2.34 -13.05
C TRP A 26 -4.16 -1.40 -14.23
N VAL A 27 -4.06 -0.12 -13.95
CA VAL A 27 -3.74 0.93 -14.93
C VAL A 27 -2.65 1.80 -14.34
N HIS A 28 -1.58 2.01 -15.09
CA HIS A 28 -0.50 2.90 -14.65
C HIS A 28 -0.99 4.33 -14.60
N CYS A 29 -1.06 4.92 -13.41
CA CYS A 29 -1.67 6.23 -13.21
C CYS A 29 -0.78 7.42 -13.57
N ALA A 30 0.42 7.18 -14.09
CA ALA A 30 1.36 8.25 -14.44
C ALA A 30 0.87 9.17 -15.58
N SER A 31 -0.13 8.76 -16.33
CA SER A 31 -0.58 9.46 -17.54
C SER A 31 -1.85 10.31 -17.37
N GLU A 32 -2.53 10.25 -16.23
CA GLU A 32 -3.81 10.96 -16.09
C GLU A 32 -3.79 12.00 -14.96
N ALA A 33 -4.00 13.24 -15.33
CA ALA A 33 -4.25 14.33 -14.39
C ALA A 33 -5.68 14.24 -13.85
N GLY A 34 -5.84 14.05 -12.52
CA GLY A 34 -7.17 14.10 -11.90
C GLY A 34 -7.18 13.57 -10.47
N PRO A 35 -8.10 14.05 -9.62
CA PRO A 35 -8.13 13.76 -8.18
C PRO A 35 -8.59 12.33 -7.81
N SER A 36 -9.13 11.56 -8.72
CA SER A 36 -9.67 10.22 -8.50
C SER A 36 -9.00 9.18 -9.38
N ARG A 37 -7.77 8.85 -9.07
CA ARG A 37 -6.97 7.98 -9.93
C ARG A 37 -7.24 6.50 -9.74
N ALA A 38 -7.72 6.08 -8.58
CA ALA A 38 -8.14 4.71 -8.31
C ALA A 38 -9.64 4.67 -8.04
N VAL A 39 -10.34 3.80 -8.79
CA VAL A 39 -11.78 3.56 -8.68
C VAL A 39 -12.00 2.05 -8.62
N LYS A 40 -12.54 1.56 -7.49
CA LYS A 40 -12.81 0.14 -7.24
C LYS A 40 -13.63 -0.46 -8.39
N GLY A 41 -13.19 -1.60 -8.90
CA GLY A 41 -13.81 -2.31 -10.02
C GLY A 41 -13.55 -1.70 -11.40
N VAL A 42 -12.91 -0.52 -11.48
CA VAL A 42 -12.67 0.18 -12.74
C VAL A 42 -11.18 0.28 -13.08
N ARG A 43 -10.38 0.79 -12.14
CA ARG A 43 -8.92 0.96 -12.34
C ARG A 43 -8.20 1.25 -11.04
N GLY A 44 -6.92 0.89 -10.96
CA GLY A 44 -6.03 1.26 -9.86
C GLY A 44 -4.59 0.88 -10.13
N ASP A 45 -3.66 1.53 -9.45
CA ASP A 45 -2.26 1.11 -9.39
C ASP A 45 -1.88 0.68 -7.97
N CYS A 46 -0.63 0.31 -7.75
CA CYS A 46 -0.19 -0.20 -6.45
C CYS A 46 -0.29 0.83 -5.32
N VAL A 47 -0.04 2.10 -5.58
CA VAL A 47 -0.07 3.16 -4.56
C VAL A 47 -1.49 3.68 -4.36
N HIS A 48 -2.14 4.11 -5.44
CA HIS A 48 -3.46 4.76 -5.34
C HIS A 48 -4.57 3.83 -4.87
N SER A 49 -4.52 2.52 -5.22
CA SER A 49 -5.47 1.55 -4.69
C SER A 49 -5.33 1.39 -3.17
N ILE A 50 -4.10 1.26 -2.67
CA ILE A 50 -3.82 1.16 -1.23
C ILE A 50 -4.27 2.42 -0.49
N VAL A 51 -3.92 3.58 -1.02
CA VAL A 51 -4.34 4.87 -0.46
C VAL A 51 -5.86 4.94 -0.36
N LYS A 52 -6.57 4.58 -1.44
CA LYS A 52 -8.03 4.65 -1.48
C LYS A 52 -8.70 3.68 -0.52
N ILE A 53 -8.14 2.48 -0.36
CA ILE A 53 -8.58 1.52 0.65
C ILE A 53 -8.42 2.11 2.06
N LEU A 54 -7.25 2.66 2.38
CA LEU A 54 -6.97 3.23 3.70
C LEU A 54 -7.82 4.45 4.01
N GLU A 55 -8.08 5.32 3.02
CA GLU A 55 -9.02 6.43 3.14
C GLU A 55 -10.43 5.94 3.49
N THR A 56 -10.92 4.95 2.74
CA THR A 56 -12.26 4.40 2.92
C THR A 56 -12.48 3.81 4.31
N VAL A 57 -11.44 3.20 4.89
CA VAL A 57 -11.53 2.64 6.25
C VAL A 57 -11.14 3.63 7.34
N GLY A 58 -10.81 4.88 6.98
CA GLY A 58 -10.44 5.93 7.93
C GLY A 58 -9.08 5.77 8.59
N ALA A 59 -8.19 4.96 8.00
CA ALA A 59 -6.87 4.67 8.57
C ALA A 59 -5.85 5.80 8.32
N ILE A 60 -6.01 6.56 7.23
CA ILE A 60 -5.17 7.71 6.90
C ILE A 60 -6.09 8.86 6.50
N PRO A 61 -6.01 10.02 7.16
CA PRO A 61 -6.75 11.21 6.74
C PRO A 61 -6.33 11.64 5.34
N VAL A 62 -7.31 11.84 4.46
CA VAL A 62 -7.12 12.24 3.04
C VAL A 62 -6.17 13.44 2.89
N GLN A 63 -6.19 14.34 3.86
CA GLN A 63 -5.37 15.58 3.87
C GLN A 63 -3.88 15.34 4.13
N GLN A 64 -3.49 14.15 4.59
CA GLN A 64 -2.09 13.86 4.96
C GLN A 64 -1.30 13.13 3.87
N LEU A 65 -2.00 12.63 2.86
CA LEU A 65 -1.34 12.10 1.69
C LEU A 65 -1.05 13.28 0.77
N PRO A 66 0.23 13.61 0.51
CA PRO A 66 0.53 14.61 -0.49
C PRO A 66 -0.17 14.19 -1.77
N ALA A 67 -0.90 15.12 -2.38
CA ALA A 67 -1.41 14.91 -3.71
C ALA A 67 -0.24 14.37 -4.54
N HIS A 68 -0.34 13.13 -4.96
CA HIS A 68 0.65 12.52 -5.82
C HIS A 68 0.50 13.25 -7.16
N ASN A 69 1.05 14.45 -7.23
CA ASN A 69 1.19 15.18 -8.44
C ASN A 69 2.18 14.38 -9.27
N ALA A 70 1.66 13.46 -10.08
CA ALA A 70 2.40 12.99 -11.20
C ALA A 70 2.77 14.24 -11.97
N HIS A 71 4.04 14.63 -11.92
CA HIS A 71 4.54 15.65 -12.81
C HIS A 71 4.29 15.12 -14.21
N PRO A 72 3.45 15.80 -15.01
CA PRO A 72 3.28 15.42 -16.40
C PRO A 72 4.66 15.52 -17.06
N GLY A 73 5.19 14.41 -17.54
CA GLY A 73 6.47 14.37 -18.23
C GLY A 73 7.62 13.66 -17.54
N VAL A 74 7.49 13.24 -16.28
CA VAL A 74 8.50 12.39 -15.64
C VAL A 74 8.07 10.93 -15.77
N ALA A 75 8.28 10.38 -16.94
CA ALA A 75 8.24 8.94 -17.18
C ALA A 75 9.48 8.22 -16.60
N ASP A 76 10.10 8.80 -15.60
CA ASP A 76 11.29 8.23 -15.00
C ASP A 76 10.87 7.35 -13.80
N GLU A 77 10.96 6.04 -14.02
CA GLU A 77 10.76 5.04 -12.97
C GLU A 77 11.57 5.34 -11.70
N MET A 78 12.71 6.02 -11.83
CA MET A 78 13.55 6.45 -10.72
C MET A 78 12.88 7.47 -9.80
N SER A 79 12.01 8.31 -10.33
CA SER A 79 11.30 9.33 -9.54
C SER A 79 10.21 8.72 -8.65
N MET A 80 9.60 7.62 -9.06
CA MET A 80 8.57 6.93 -8.27
C MET A 80 9.13 6.25 -7.02
N ASP A 81 10.30 5.64 -7.10
CA ASP A 81 10.96 5.02 -5.95
C ASP A 81 11.31 6.01 -4.86
N VAL A 82 11.95 7.09 -5.27
CA VAL A 82 12.31 8.17 -4.37
C VAL A 82 11.06 8.80 -3.77
N THR A 83 10.00 8.89 -4.54
CA THR A 83 8.74 9.49 -4.08
C THR A 83 8.02 8.60 -3.08
N LEU A 84 7.90 7.29 -3.32
CA LEU A 84 7.26 6.37 -2.38
C LEU A 84 8.02 6.29 -1.05
N ALA A 85 9.34 6.13 -1.11
CA ALA A 85 10.17 6.10 0.09
C ALA A 85 10.11 7.41 0.88
N LYS A 86 10.17 8.56 0.19
CA LYS A 86 10.03 9.88 0.83
C LYS A 86 8.67 10.06 1.48
N LEU A 87 7.60 9.63 0.79
CA LEU A 87 6.23 9.69 1.30
C LEU A 87 6.10 8.89 2.61
N LEU A 88 6.54 7.63 2.60
CA LEU A 88 6.44 6.76 3.77
C LEU A 88 7.30 7.28 4.92
N ASN A 89 8.52 7.73 4.64
CA ASN A 89 9.39 8.31 5.67
C ASN A 89 8.85 9.63 6.25
N ALA A 90 8.20 10.46 5.45
CA ALA A 90 7.52 11.65 5.93
C ALA A 90 6.38 11.29 6.89
N GLN A 91 5.63 10.22 6.62
CA GLN A 91 4.58 9.73 7.51
C GLN A 91 5.16 9.13 8.80
N VAL A 92 6.32 8.49 8.74
CA VAL A 92 7.05 8.04 9.95
C VAL A 92 7.46 9.24 10.79
N SER A 93 8.04 10.26 10.18
CA SER A 93 8.45 11.51 10.89
C SER A 93 7.25 12.24 11.49
N ALA A 94 6.08 12.16 10.85
CA ALA A 94 4.84 12.72 11.36
C ALA A 94 4.15 11.86 12.43
N GLY A 95 4.72 10.70 12.79
CA GLY A 95 4.16 9.78 13.78
C GLY A 95 2.88 9.06 13.32
N ALA A 96 2.60 9.03 12.02
CA ALA A 96 1.46 8.31 11.45
C ALA A 96 1.79 6.84 11.17
N LEU A 97 3.05 6.57 10.89
CA LEU A 97 3.58 5.24 10.64
C LEU A 97 4.73 4.93 11.61
N ALA A 98 4.88 3.66 11.97
CA ALA A 98 6.10 3.12 12.54
C ALA A 98 6.80 2.25 11.49
N ARG A 99 8.11 2.38 11.36
CA ARG A 99 8.87 1.48 10.50
C ARG A 99 9.07 0.16 11.22
N ILE A 100 8.85 -0.94 10.50
CA ILE A 100 8.95 -2.32 10.98
C ILE A 100 10.04 -3.03 10.18
N ASP A 101 10.86 -3.82 10.86
CA ASP A 101 11.74 -4.79 10.17
C ASP A 101 10.91 -6.03 9.82
N PRO A 102 10.61 -6.27 8.53
CA PRO A 102 9.72 -7.37 8.13
C PRO A 102 10.35 -8.77 8.32
N VAL A 103 11.63 -8.83 8.68
CA VAL A 103 12.36 -10.06 8.98
C VAL A 103 12.41 -10.33 10.47
N ALA A 104 12.68 -9.30 11.27
CA ALA A 104 12.86 -9.41 12.71
C ALA A 104 11.55 -9.27 13.50
N GLU A 105 10.56 -8.58 12.94
CA GLU A 105 9.31 -8.30 13.62
C GLU A 105 8.11 -8.97 12.92
N PRO A 106 7.11 -9.47 13.69
CA PRO A 106 5.92 -10.05 13.10
C PRO A 106 5.09 -8.98 12.36
N LEU A 107 4.78 -9.26 11.10
CA LEU A 107 3.84 -8.45 10.33
C LEU A 107 2.42 -8.65 10.86
N MET A 108 1.68 -7.56 10.95
CA MET A 108 0.28 -7.51 11.35
C MET A 108 -0.61 -7.10 10.17
N ILE A 109 -1.88 -7.50 10.22
CA ILE A 109 -2.86 -7.06 9.22
C ILE A 109 -2.84 -5.53 9.08
N GLY A 110 -2.85 -5.05 7.84
CA GLY A 110 -2.80 -3.64 7.52
C GLY A 110 -1.40 -3.02 7.51
N ASP A 111 -0.33 -3.78 7.85
CA ASP A 111 1.02 -3.28 7.62
C ASP A 111 1.24 -3.03 6.13
N LEU A 112 1.75 -1.86 5.80
CA LEU A 112 2.23 -1.53 4.46
C LEU A 112 3.55 -2.25 4.23
N ILE A 113 3.64 -3.04 3.17
CA ILE A 113 4.87 -3.75 2.81
C ILE A 113 5.36 -3.26 1.46
N THR A 114 6.67 -3.04 1.36
CA THR A 114 7.28 -2.58 0.11
C THR A 114 8.23 -3.61 -0.44
N PHE A 115 8.33 -3.62 -1.76
CA PHE A 115 9.16 -4.58 -2.48
C PHE A 115 10.17 -3.85 -3.35
N ARG A 116 11.36 -4.44 -3.42
CA ARG A 116 12.44 -4.01 -4.30
C ARG A 116 12.88 -5.15 -5.18
N TRP A 117 12.89 -4.89 -6.47
CA TRP A 117 13.47 -5.79 -7.45
C TRP A 117 14.56 -5.05 -8.22
N ALA A 118 15.73 -5.65 -8.33
CA ALA A 118 16.97 -4.99 -8.77
C ALA A 118 17.37 -3.86 -7.80
N SER A 119 17.64 -2.67 -8.27
CA SER A 119 18.11 -1.54 -7.45
C SER A 119 16.98 -0.63 -6.94
N ARG A 120 15.71 -0.97 -7.21
CA ARG A 120 14.59 -0.04 -7.04
C ARG A 120 13.47 -0.61 -6.18
N SER A 121 12.88 0.24 -5.33
CA SER A 121 11.67 -0.09 -4.57
C SER A 121 10.47 0.36 -5.38
N HIS A 122 9.74 -0.58 -5.99
CA HIS A 122 8.73 -0.23 -6.99
C HIS A 122 7.32 -0.57 -6.61
N HIS A 123 7.12 -1.28 -5.51
CA HIS A 123 5.83 -1.87 -5.27
C HIS A 123 5.45 -1.80 -3.80
N ILE A 124 4.16 -1.64 -3.57
CA ILE A 124 3.57 -1.59 -2.24
C ILE A 124 2.36 -2.51 -2.18
N GLY A 125 2.14 -3.13 -1.02
CA GLY A 125 0.96 -3.92 -0.70
C GLY A 125 0.53 -3.72 0.73
N LEU A 126 -0.64 -4.25 1.06
CA LEU A 126 -1.19 -4.34 2.41
C LEU A 126 -1.11 -5.78 2.90
N PHE A 127 -0.46 -6.01 4.03
CA PHE A 127 -0.38 -7.34 4.62
C PHE A 127 -1.75 -7.79 5.14
N LYS A 128 -2.18 -8.96 4.70
CA LYS A 128 -3.47 -9.57 5.04
C LYS A 128 -3.38 -10.53 6.23
N GLY A 129 -2.21 -11.15 6.41
CA GLY A 129 -2.03 -12.20 7.41
C GLY A 129 -2.27 -13.60 6.86
N GLY A 130 -2.59 -14.52 7.77
CA GLY A 130 -2.81 -15.93 7.46
C GLY A 130 -1.53 -16.75 7.43
N THR A 131 -1.68 -18.09 7.40
CA THR A 131 -0.56 -19.05 7.46
C THR A 131 0.46 -18.89 6.35
N ASN A 132 0.01 -18.46 5.16
CA ASN A 132 0.86 -18.22 3.99
C ASN A 132 1.32 -16.77 3.86
N ARG A 133 1.17 -15.94 4.90
CA ARG A 133 1.58 -14.53 4.89
C ARG A 133 1.05 -13.80 3.66
N MET A 134 -0.27 -13.81 3.49
CA MET A 134 -0.93 -13.21 2.33
C MET A 134 -0.91 -11.68 2.38
N PHE A 135 -0.99 -11.05 1.21
CA PHE A 135 -1.09 -9.60 1.10
C PHE A 135 -1.90 -9.19 -0.14
N TRP A 136 -2.55 -8.03 -0.06
CA TRP A 136 -3.26 -7.39 -1.16
C TRP A 136 -2.34 -6.42 -1.88
N HIS A 137 -2.40 -6.40 -3.19
CA HIS A 137 -1.67 -5.42 -4.00
C HIS A 137 -2.26 -5.30 -5.41
N ALA A 138 -1.97 -4.18 -6.09
CA ALA A 138 -2.31 -4.02 -7.49
C ALA A 138 -1.09 -4.34 -8.35
N GLY A 139 -1.15 -5.38 -9.11
CA GLY A 139 -0.05 -5.85 -9.93
C GLY A 139 -0.33 -7.23 -10.48
N GLY A 140 0.64 -7.85 -11.03
CA GLY A 140 0.56 -9.17 -11.61
C GLY A 140 1.51 -9.27 -12.79
N SER A 141 1.87 -10.47 -13.19
CA SER A 141 2.66 -10.73 -14.38
C SER A 141 1.74 -11.05 -15.55
N GLY A 142 1.92 -10.38 -16.68
CA GLY A 142 1.24 -10.74 -17.92
C GLY A 142 0.02 -9.87 -18.29
N ILE A 143 -0.78 -10.39 -19.20
CA ILE A 143 -2.02 -9.74 -19.66
C ILE A 143 -3.08 -9.90 -18.56
N GLY A 144 -3.76 -8.81 -18.20
CA GLY A 144 -4.79 -8.85 -17.14
C GLY A 144 -4.23 -8.54 -15.75
N ARG A 145 -3.34 -7.57 -15.64
CA ARG A 145 -2.91 -7.06 -14.34
C ARG A 145 -4.10 -6.47 -13.60
N GLU A 146 -4.25 -6.85 -12.35
CA GLU A 146 -5.36 -6.43 -11.51
C GLU A 146 -4.96 -6.35 -10.03
N PHE A 147 -5.86 -5.87 -9.19
CA PHE A 147 -5.71 -5.94 -7.75
C PHE A 147 -5.95 -7.38 -7.28
N VAL A 148 -4.96 -7.97 -6.62
CA VAL A 148 -4.93 -9.40 -6.28
C VAL A 148 -4.49 -9.65 -4.85
N VAL A 149 -4.63 -10.90 -4.43
CA VAL A 149 -4.02 -11.43 -3.20
C VAL A 149 -2.89 -12.37 -3.60
N SER A 150 -1.70 -12.11 -3.08
CA SER A 150 -0.51 -12.95 -3.28
C SER A 150 0.09 -13.41 -1.95
N SER A 151 1.06 -14.32 -2.01
CA SER A 151 1.73 -14.86 -0.83
C SER A 151 3.18 -14.40 -0.75
N LEU A 152 3.61 -13.97 0.44
CA LEU A 152 5.04 -13.74 0.72
C LEU A 152 5.86 -15.05 0.76
N ALA A 153 5.22 -16.22 0.76
CA ALA A 153 5.90 -17.50 0.60
C ALA A 153 6.41 -17.71 -0.84
N GLU A 154 5.83 -17.03 -1.82
CA GLU A 154 6.32 -17.06 -3.19
C GLU A 154 7.72 -16.46 -3.28
N GLY A 155 8.65 -17.19 -3.89
CA GLY A 155 10.07 -16.82 -3.90
C GLY A 155 10.37 -15.45 -4.48
N HIS A 156 9.56 -14.98 -5.43
CA HIS A 156 9.65 -13.66 -6.01
C HIS A 156 9.37 -12.55 -4.97
N TYR A 157 8.24 -12.62 -4.28
CA TYR A 157 7.87 -11.64 -3.26
C TYR A 157 8.77 -11.74 -2.02
N ARG A 158 9.11 -12.95 -1.58
CA ARG A 158 10.01 -13.13 -0.44
C ARG A 158 11.36 -12.47 -0.65
N ARG A 159 11.94 -12.58 -1.85
CA ARG A 159 13.22 -11.93 -2.18
C ARG A 159 13.13 -10.43 -2.37
N GLY A 160 11.95 -9.94 -2.80
CA GLY A 160 11.72 -8.52 -3.04
C GLY A 160 11.35 -7.71 -1.80
N LEU A 161 10.85 -8.36 -0.75
CA LEU A 161 10.40 -7.67 0.48
C LEU A 161 11.56 -6.89 1.10
N CYS A 162 11.40 -5.59 1.25
CA CYS A 162 12.49 -4.71 1.71
C CYS A 162 12.16 -3.85 2.93
N SER A 163 10.93 -3.42 3.11
CA SER A 163 10.52 -2.61 4.26
C SER A 163 9.06 -2.86 4.60
N ALA A 164 8.70 -2.60 5.84
CA ALA A 164 7.32 -2.59 6.27
C ALA A 164 7.05 -1.37 7.16
N TYR A 165 5.78 -0.94 7.20
CA TYR A 165 5.34 0.21 7.97
C TYR A 165 3.99 -0.09 8.60
N ARG A 166 3.89 0.12 9.90
CA ARG A 166 2.67 -0.06 10.68
C ARG A 166 1.91 1.24 10.82
N ILE A 167 0.65 1.23 10.51
CA ILE A 167 -0.23 2.39 10.68
C ILE A 167 -0.55 2.52 12.16
N LEU A 168 -0.30 3.70 12.72
CA LEU A 168 -0.51 4.00 14.13
C LEU A 168 -1.86 4.64 14.37
N ASP A 169 -2.50 4.24 15.46
CA ASP A 169 -3.69 4.89 15.96
C ASP A 169 -3.29 6.23 16.61
N ARG A 170 -3.78 7.31 16.05
CA ARG A 170 -3.47 8.66 16.57
C ARG A 170 -4.42 9.10 17.67
N GLY A 171 -5.37 8.21 18.05
CA GLY A 171 -6.43 8.58 18.97
C GLY A 171 -7.16 9.79 18.38
N GLY A 172 -8.31 9.61 17.76
CA GLY A 172 -9.00 10.75 17.18
C GLY A 172 -9.16 11.85 18.24
N ASP A 173 -8.61 13.01 17.95
CA ASP A 173 -9.11 14.23 18.56
C ASP A 173 -10.57 14.34 18.11
N ALA A 174 -11.47 13.88 19.02
CA ALA A 174 -12.90 14.00 18.87
C ALA A 174 -13.32 15.45 19.06
#